data_66cb9a134468d2cae970bd9a1dc3824e
#
_entry.id   66cb9a134468d2cae970bd9a1dc3824e
#
_cell.length_a   1.000
_cell.length_b   1.000
_cell.length_c   1.000
_cell.angle_alpha   90.00
_cell.angle_beta   90.00
_cell.angle_gamma   90.00
#
_symmetry.space_group_name_H-M   'P 1'
#
loop_
_entity.id
_entity.type
_entity.pdbx_description
1 polymer ?
#
loop_
_entity_poly.entity_id
_entity_poly.type
_entity_poly.pdbx_seq_one_letter_code
_entity_poly.pdbx_strand_id
1 'polypeptide(L)'
;MKMFRNLSLILSISILSLFACDQAAETTTEVAAEAQLATVEMKVEGMVCAMGCAKFIEDKVAGEAGVTESKVDFEEGMAYFTYDANKWTAEELEEFIDKIHDGQYDATIV
;
A
#
# COMPACT_ATOMS: atom_id res chain seq x y z
N MET A 1 5.65 -25.56 59.11
CA MET A 1 5.06 -26.42 58.06
C MET A 1 3.88 -25.80 57.35
N LYS A 2 3.17 -24.89 57.92
CA LYS A 2 2.04 -24.22 57.24
C LYS A 2 2.46 -23.12 56.29
N MET A 3 3.65 -22.58 56.37
CA MET A 3 4.15 -21.53 55.53
C MET A 3 4.57 -21.99 54.13
N PHE A 4 5.02 -23.21 53.99
CA PHE A 4 5.48 -23.73 52.72
C PHE A 4 4.39 -24.09 51.74
N ARG A 5 3.18 -24.30 52.25
CA ARG A 5 2.05 -24.72 51.43
C ARG A 5 1.42 -23.51 50.67
N ASN A 6 1.62 -22.33 51.20
CA ASN A 6 1.11 -21.12 50.56
C ASN A 6 2.05 -20.57 49.50
N LEU A 7 3.33 -20.89 49.61
CA LEU A 7 4.33 -20.41 48.65
C LEU A 7 4.19 -21.08 47.28
N SER A 8 3.77 -22.34 47.29
CA SER A 8 3.55 -23.10 46.05
C SER A 8 2.33 -22.65 45.26
N LEU A 9 1.33 -22.07 45.94
CA LEU A 9 0.13 -21.60 45.30
C LEU A 9 0.32 -20.24 44.60
N ILE A 10 1.22 -19.44 45.13
CA ILE A 10 1.50 -18.10 44.59
C ILE A 10 2.34 -18.22 43.28
N LEU A 11 3.16 -19.25 43.22
CA LEU A 11 4.01 -19.45 42.02
C LEU A 11 3.21 -19.92 40.82
N SER A 12 2.10 -20.59 41.01
CA SER A 12 1.25 -21.08 39.91
C SER A 12 0.42 -19.99 39.25
N ILE A 13 0.14 -18.91 39.95
CA ILE A 13 -0.69 -17.84 39.42
C ILE A 13 0.13 -16.85 38.56
N SER A 14 1.44 -16.74 38.83
CA SER A 14 2.32 -15.85 38.10
C SER A 14 2.60 -16.29 36.64
N ILE A 15 2.44 -17.57 36.36
CA ILE A 15 2.76 -18.09 35.03
C ILE A 15 1.62 -17.84 34.04
N LEU A 16 0.41 -17.69 34.52
CA LEU A 16 -0.75 -17.49 33.66
C LEU A 16 -0.87 -16.05 33.12
N SER A 17 -0.19 -15.11 33.75
CA SER A 17 -0.29 -13.68 33.37
C SER A 17 0.60 -13.33 32.18
N LEU A 18 1.59 -14.12 31.87
CA LEU A 18 2.55 -13.85 30.80
C LEU A 18 2.04 -14.25 29.40
N PHE A 19 1.03 -15.10 29.36
CA PHE A 19 0.50 -15.57 28.09
C PHE A 19 -0.49 -14.62 27.43
N ALA A 20 -1.06 -13.73 28.19
CA ALA A 20 -2.09 -12.82 27.69
C ALA A 20 -1.53 -11.59 26.95
N CYS A 21 -0.28 -11.23 27.21
CA CYS A 21 0.34 -10.06 26.56
C CYS A 21 0.83 -10.31 25.14
N ASP A 22 1.08 -11.55 24.78
CA ASP A 22 1.70 -11.88 23.49
C ASP A 22 0.70 -11.81 22.34
N GLN A 23 -0.53 -12.18 22.57
CA GLN A 23 -1.55 -12.20 21.54
C GLN A 23 -2.09 -10.81 21.19
N ALA A 24 -2.09 -9.90 22.13
CA ALA A 24 -2.59 -8.55 21.89
C ALA A 24 -1.65 -7.71 21.03
N ALA A 25 -0.35 -7.96 21.09
CA ALA A 25 0.65 -7.23 20.33
C ALA A 25 0.65 -7.63 18.85
N GLU A 26 0.46 -8.87 18.53
CA GLU A 26 0.44 -9.36 17.15
C GLU A 26 -0.78 -8.86 16.38
N THR A 27 -1.93 -8.91 16.98
CA THR A 27 -3.18 -8.53 16.34
C THR A 27 -3.23 -7.06 15.97
N THR A 28 -2.65 -6.21 16.79
CA THR A 28 -2.67 -4.77 16.57
C THR A 28 -1.74 -4.34 15.44
N THR A 29 -0.63 -5.01 15.26
CA THR A 29 0.36 -4.66 14.26
C THR A 29 -0.09 -5.02 12.85
N GLU A 30 -0.75 -6.14 12.69
CA GLU A 30 -1.21 -6.60 11.39
C GLU A 30 -2.37 -5.78 10.86
N VAL A 31 -3.31 -5.43 11.71
CA VAL A 31 -4.47 -4.63 11.31
C VAL A 31 -4.07 -3.22 10.90
N ALA A 32 -3.07 -2.65 11.55
CA ALA A 32 -2.59 -1.32 11.22
C ALA A 32 -1.78 -1.26 9.91
N ALA A 33 -1.20 -2.38 9.50
CA ALA A 33 -0.40 -2.47 8.29
C ALA A 33 -1.21 -2.84 7.04
N GLU A 34 -2.50 -3.08 7.18
CA GLU A 34 -3.35 -3.50 6.09
C GLU A 34 -3.59 -2.37 5.09
N ALA A 35 -2.90 -2.41 3.95
CA ALA A 35 -3.15 -1.52 2.84
C ALA A 35 -4.44 -1.94 2.13
N GLN A 36 -5.27 -0.97 1.78
CA GLN A 36 -6.45 -1.21 0.96
C GLN A 36 -6.09 -0.98 -0.50
N LEU A 37 -5.70 -2.04 -1.18
CA LEU A 37 -5.31 -1.96 -2.57
C LEU A 37 -6.51 -1.74 -3.48
N ALA A 38 -6.39 -0.78 -4.37
CA ALA A 38 -7.34 -0.50 -5.43
C ALA A 38 -6.60 -0.50 -6.77
N THR A 39 -7.33 -0.76 -7.83
CA THR A 39 -6.79 -0.78 -9.19
C THR A 39 -7.53 0.25 -10.03
N VAL A 40 -6.82 0.96 -10.88
CA VAL A 40 -7.40 1.92 -11.82
C VAL A 40 -6.83 1.69 -13.22
N GLU A 41 -7.68 1.87 -14.20
CA GLU A 41 -7.29 1.91 -15.62
C GLU A 41 -7.50 3.33 -16.13
N MET A 42 -6.51 3.84 -16.84
CA MET A 42 -6.56 5.18 -17.40
C MET A 42 -6.15 5.15 -18.86
N LYS A 43 -6.82 5.96 -19.67
CA LYS A 43 -6.34 6.27 -21.01
C LYS A 43 -5.33 7.40 -20.91
N VAL A 44 -4.18 7.28 -21.54
CA VAL A 44 -3.13 8.29 -21.53
C VAL A 44 -2.85 8.77 -22.95
N GLU A 45 -3.08 10.05 -23.17
CA GLU A 45 -2.76 10.72 -24.42
C GLU A 45 -1.46 11.52 -24.28
N GLY A 46 -0.84 11.87 -25.40
CA GLY A 46 0.38 12.67 -25.42
C GLY A 46 1.67 11.86 -25.39
N MET A 47 1.59 10.54 -25.30
CA MET A 47 2.76 9.68 -25.43
C MET A 47 3.19 9.61 -26.88
N VAL A 48 4.46 9.88 -27.15
CA VAL A 48 5.01 9.88 -28.52
C VAL A 48 5.96 8.71 -28.79
N CYS A 49 6.42 8.02 -27.78
CA CYS A 49 7.26 6.84 -27.93
C CYS A 49 7.10 5.85 -26.77
N ALA A 50 7.17 4.55 -27.09
CA ALA A 50 6.99 3.50 -26.11
C ALA A 50 8.10 3.46 -25.06
N MET A 51 9.34 3.62 -25.48
CA MET A 51 10.50 3.51 -24.60
C MET A 51 10.70 4.72 -23.70
N GLY A 52 10.34 5.90 -24.18
CA GLY A 52 10.51 7.14 -23.43
C GLY A 52 9.31 7.51 -22.60
N CYS A 53 8.19 7.77 -23.24
CA CYS A 53 7.01 8.33 -22.58
C CYS A 53 6.30 7.31 -21.66
N ALA A 54 6.01 6.13 -22.17
CA ALA A 54 5.32 5.10 -21.39
C ALA A 54 6.17 4.67 -20.19
N LYS A 55 7.44 4.43 -20.41
CA LYS A 55 8.36 4.06 -19.34
C LYS A 55 8.54 5.18 -18.31
N PHE A 56 8.58 6.41 -18.76
CA PHE A 56 8.68 7.57 -17.86
C PHE A 56 7.48 7.66 -16.92
N ILE A 57 6.27 7.55 -17.45
CA ILE A 57 5.04 7.56 -16.63
C ILE A 57 5.03 6.39 -15.67
N GLU A 58 5.32 5.19 -16.15
CA GLU A 58 5.37 3.97 -15.36
C GLU A 58 6.33 4.11 -14.18
N ASP A 59 7.55 4.56 -14.42
CA ASP A 59 8.57 4.73 -13.40
C ASP A 59 8.23 5.84 -12.40
N LYS A 60 7.65 6.93 -12.87
CA LYS A 60 7.24 8.05 -12.00
C LYS A 60 6.15 7.64 -11.03
N VAL A 61 5.13 6.97 -11.52
CA VAL A 61 4.04 6.49 -10.67
C VAL A 61 4.51 5.37 -9.73
N ALA A 62 5.34 4.46 -10.24
CA ALA A 62 5.91 3.38 -9.42
C ALA A 62 6.78 3.90 -8.26
N GLY A 63 7.40 5.06 -8.42
CA GLY A 63 8.21 5.69 -7.39
C GLY A 63 7.41 6.34 -6.27
N GLU A 64 6.10 6.49 -6.43
CA GLU A 64 5.27 7.10 -5.42
C GLU A 64 4.93 6.13 -4.28
N ALA A 65 5.00 6.64 -3.05
CA ALA A 65 4.64 5.85 -1.88
C ALA A 65 3.16 5.45 -1.94
N GLY A 66 2.87 4.18 -1.75
CA GLY A 66 1.51 3.66 -1.81
C GLY A 66 1.13 3.06 -3.16
N VAL A 67 1.94 3.20 -4.18
CA VAL A 67 1.75 2.52 -5.46
C VAL A 67 2.51 1.21 -5.45
N THR A 68 1.81 0.10 -5.66
CA THR A 68 2.39 -1.25 -5.63
C THR A 68 2.64 -1.81 -7.02
N GLU A 69 1.84 -1.40 -8.01
CA GLU A 69 2.04 -1.80 -9.40
C GLU A 69 1.80 -0.60 -10.32
N SER A 70 2.61 -0.50 -11.34
CA SER A 70 2.51 0.53 -12.36
C SER A 70 2.89 -0.08 -13.70
N LYS A 71 1.97 -0.01 -14.65
CA LYS A 71 2.17 -0.51 -16.00
C LYS A 71 1.54 0.45 -17.00
N VAL A 72 2.31 0.82 -18.00
CA VAL A 72 1.83 1.67 -19.10
C VAL A 72 2.05 0.97 -20.42
N ASP A 73 0.99 0.81 -21.19
CA ASP A 73 1.01 0.23 -22.52
C ASP A 73 0.89 1.34 -23.57
N PHE A 74 1.97 1.58 -24.29
CA PHE A 74 2.01 2.61 -25.31
C PHE A 74 1.11 2.30 -26.50
N GLU A 75 1.06 1.04 -26.92
CA GLU A 75 0.29 0.63 -28.10
C GLU A 75 -1.21 0.79 -27.87
N GLU A 76 -1.67 0.46 -26.68
CA GLU A 76 -3.06 0.64 -26.29
C GLU A 76 -3.37 2.07 -25.85
N GLY A 77 -2.36 2.83 -25.46
CA GLY A 77 -2.54 4.14 -24.85
C GLY A 77 -3.17 4.04 -23.46
N MET A 78 -2.92 2.95 -22.75
CA MET A 78 -3.53 2.63 -21.48
C MET A 78 -2.51 2.53 -20.37
N ALA A 79 -2.92 2.90 -19.17
CA ALA A 79 -2.14 2.74 -17.96
C ALA A 79 -2.95 1.98 -16.91
N TYR A 80 -2.25 1.13 -16.18
CA TYR A 80 -2.83 0.26 -15.16
C TYR A 80 -2.04 0.44 -13.87
N PHE A 81 -2.70 0.86 -12.80
CA PHE A 81 -2.05 1.10 -11.53
C PHE A 81 -2.77 0.38 -10.41
N THR A 82 -1.99 -0.19 -9.49
CA THR A 82 -2.48 -0.71 -8.22
C THR A 82 -1.86 0.13 -7.10
N TYR A 83 -2.70 0.64 -6.22
CA TYR A 83 -2.29 1.60 -5.21
C TYR A 83 -3.05 1.38 -3.91
N ASP A 84 -2.52 1.96 -2.84
CA ASP A 84 -3.16 1.96 -1.54
C ASP A 84 -4.21 3.08 -1.50
N ALA A 85 -5.48 2.69 -1.43
CA ALA A 85 -6.61 3.61 -1.40
C ALA A 85 -6.64 4.51 -0.14
N ASN A 86 -5.82 4.21 0.87
CA ASN A 86 -5.64 5.08 2.02
C ASN A 86 -4.68 6.24 1.74
N LYS A 87 -3.89 6.15 0.69
CA LYS A 87 -2.86 7.15 0.32
C LYS A 87 -3.17 7.89 -0.96
N TRP A 88 -3.85 7.24 -1.90
CA TRP A 88 -4.17 7.80 -3.21
C TRP A 88 -5.63 7.57 -3.56
N THR A 89 -6.17 8.47 -4.37
CA THR A 89 -7.40 8.24 -5.12
C THR A 89 -7.06 8.09 -6.60
N ALA A 90 -7.98 7.55 -7.38
CA ALA A 90 -7.79 7.44 -8.83
C ALA A 90 -7.62 8.82 -9.47
N GLU A 91 -8.37 9.80 -9.01
CA GLU A 91 -8.32 11.18 -9.48
C GLU A 91 -6.99 11.86 -9.16
N GLU A 92 -6.42 11.58 -8.00
CA GLU A 92 -5.10 12.10 -7.64
C GLU A 92 -3.99 11.53 -8.52
N LEU A 93 -4.10 10.26 -8.90
CA LEU A 93 -3.17 9.64 -9.84
C LEU A 93 -3.32 10.21 -11.25
N GLU A 94 -4.55 10.46 -11.69
CA GLU A 94 -4.83 11.13 -12.96
C GLU A 94 -4.18 12.52 -12.98
N GLU A 95 -4.44 13.32 -11.97
CA GLU A 95 -3.86 14.66 -11.84
C GLU A 95 -2.33 14.64 -11.75
N PHE A 96 -1.78 13.64 -11.10
CA PHE A 96 -0.32 13.45 -11.03
C PHE A 96 0.28 13.24 -12.41
N ILE A 97 -0.34 12.39 -13.24
CA ILE A 97 0.13 12.12 -14.59
C ILE A 97 0.01 13.37 -15.46
N ASP A 98 -1.07 14.12 -15.34
CA ASP A 98 -1.28 15.34 -16.09
C ASP A 98 -0.23 16.42 -15.78
N LYS A 99 0.30 16.40 -14.57
CA LYS A 99 1.28 17.40 -14.12
C LYS A 99 2.72 17.02 -14.38
N ILE A 100 3.03 15.74 -14.47
CA ILE A 100 4.40 15.36 -14.77
C ILE A 100 4.76 15.75 -16.19
N HIS A 101 6.01 16.05 -16.42
CA HIS A 101 6.51 16.45 -17.72
C HIS A 101 5.80 17.68 -18.33
N ASP A 102 5.54 18.67 -17.48
CA ASP A 102 4.96 19.97 -17.86
C ASP A 102 3.59 19.90 -18.58
N GLY A 103 2.79 18.90 -18.23
CA GLY A 103 1.46 18.76 -18.81
C GLY A 103 1.42 18.18 -20.21
N GLN A 104 2.46 17.47 -20.59
CA GLN A 104 2.51 16.80 -21.91
C GLN A 104 1.49 15.67 -22.03
N TYR A 105 1.17 15.02 -20.92
CA TYR A 105 0.27 13.88 -20.89
C TYR A 105 -1.11 14.30 -20.43
N ASP A 106 -2.11 13.62 -20.93
CA ASP A 106 -3.51 13.78 -20.52
C ASP A 106 -4.04 12.39 -20.17
N ALA A 107 -4.23 12.16 -18.88
CA ALA A 107 -4.76 10.91 -18.37
C ALA A 107 -6.26 11.05 -18.13
N THR A 108 -7.01 10.01 -18.45
CA THR A 108 -8.46 9.97 -18.23
C THR A 108 -8.83 8.62 -17.65
N ILE A 109 -9.49 8.60 -16.50
CA ILE A 109 -10.01 7.38 -15.90
C ILE A 109 -11.08 6.77 -16.82
N VAL A 110 -10.94 5.48 -17.06
CA VAL A 110 -11.85 4.76 -17.97
C VAL A 110 -13.02 4.13 -17.21
#